data_b2d50d2d432466fd019ecdea316202db
#
_entry.id   b2d50d2d432466fd019ecdea316202db
#
_cell.length_a   1.000
_cell.length_b   1.000
_cell.length_c   1.000
_cell.angle_alpha   90.00
_cell.angle_beta   90.00
_cell.angle_gamma   90.00
#
_symmetry.space_group_name_H-M   'P 1'
#
loop_
_entity.id
_entity.type
_entity.pdbx_description
1 polymer ?
#
loop_
_entity_poly.entity_id
_entity_poly.type
_entity_poly.pdbx_seq_one_letter_code
_entity_poly.pdbx_strand_id
1 'polypeptide(L)'
;CMYAIIIECFKKYAKNYYLASILFMALVFFFSFTYLRQMFAAAIIGLSIKYIIERKFLRFCVILLVAFSFHNSAIIFFPMYFIANKKYSKSKILIIMFICFIVGITGITSSFYNFYDELSTRESHDDYALQQSTRIAYILEAGLFLCYLILTHRDLTSAKKNIVLYNIALGFCAILLLFIRSENGGRLS
;
A
#
# COMPACT_ATOMS: atom_id res chain seq x y z
N CYS A 1 16.92 -12.94 5.04
CA CYS A 1 16.97 -11.47 5.26
C CYS A 1 15.60 -10.80 5.21
N MET A 2 14.73 -11.02 4.19
CA MET A 2 13.42 -10.36 4.05
C MET A 2 12.52 -10.52 5.29
N TYR A 3 12.27 -11.74 5.72
CA TYR A 3 11.42 -12.01 6.90
C TYR A 3 11.97 -11.41 8.19
N ALA A 4 13.30 -11.35 8.35
CA ALA A 4 13.89 -10.69 9.50
C ALA A 4 13.55 -9.19 9.52
N ILE A 5 13.60 -8.51 8.38
CA ILE A 5 13.20 -7.10 8.24
C ILE A 5 11.72 -6.92 8.59
N ILE A 6 10.84 -7.81 8.09
CA ILE A 6 9.40 -7.76 8.37
C ILE A 6 9.14 -7.93 9.88
N ILE A 7 9.77 -8.91 10.52
CA ILE A 7 9.62 -9.15 11.96
C ILE A 7 10.13 -7.96 12.78
N GLU A 8 11.25 -7.36 12.40
CA GLU A 8 11.75 -6.13 13.06
C GLU A 8 10.78 -4.95 12.88
N CYS A 9 10.15 -4.82 11.71
CA CYS A 9 9.08 -3.83 11.52
C CYS A 9 7.89 -4.12 12.44
N PHE A 10 7.48 -5.39 12.60
CA PHE A 10 6.37 -5.75 13.51
C PHE A 10 6.72 -5.44 14.96
N LYS A 11 7.91 -5.81 15.43
CA LYS A 11 8.37 -5.47 16.80
C LYS A 11 8.34 -3.97 17.05
N LYS A 12 8.69 -3.17 16.05
CA LYS A 12 8.78 -1.72 16.17
C LYS A 12 7.45 -0.99 16.07
N TYR A 13 6.54 -1.49 15.21
CA TYR A 13 5.33 -0.76 14.85
C TYR A 13 4.04 -1.40 15.39
N ALA A 14 3.98 -2.72 15.56
CA ALA A 14 2.80 -3.38 16.08
C ALA A 14 2.75 -3.35 17.61
N LYS A 15 1.54 -3.19 18.17
CA LYS A 15 1.29 -3.28 19.61
C LYS A 15 1.50 -4.71 20.12
N ASN A 16 1.06 -5.68 19.34
CA ASN A 16 1.27 -7.11 19.60
C ASN A 16 1.95 -7.73 18.36
N TYR A 17 3.28 -7.85 18.41
CA TYR A 17 4.05 -8.37 17.27
C TYR A 17 3.85 -9.87 17.04
N TYR A 18 3.48 -10.63 18.07
CA TYR A 18 3.15 -12.06 17.91
C TYR A 18 1.89 -12.22 17.06
N LEU A 19 0.83 -11.46 17.37
CA LEU A 19 -0.39 -11.49 16.57
C LEU A 19 -0.12 -11.03 15.13
N ALA A 20 0.65 -9.96 14.94
CA ALA A 20 1.03 -9.49 13.61
C ALA A 20 1.80 -10.55 12.81
N SER A 21 2.72 -11.28 13.48
CA SER A 21 3.48 -12.37 12.86
C SER A 21 2.58 -13.54 12.48
N ILE A 22 1.63 -13.94 13.34
CA ILE A 22 0.67 -15.02 13.05
C ILE A 22 -0.21 -14.64 11.86
N LEU A 23 -0.73 -13.40 11.83
CA LEU A 23 -1.54 -12.91 10.71
C LEU A 23 -0.73 -12.87 9.41
N PHE A 24 0.52 -12.42 9.47
CA PHE A 24 1.41 -12.45 8.31
C PHE A 24 1.62 -13.87 7.79
N MET A 25 1.89 -14.83 8.68
CA MET A 25 2.06 -16.24 8.32
C MET A 25 0.79 -16.83 7.71
N ALA A 26 -0.37 -16.49 8.26
CA ALA A 26 -1.65 -17.03 7.79
C ALA A 26 -2.10 -16.44 6.44
N LEU A 27 -1.87 -15.13 6.20
CA LEU A 27 -2.46 -14.41 5.08
C LEU A 27 -1.47 -14.12 3.95
N VAL A 28 -0.21 -13.85 4.27
CA VAL A 28 0.75 -13.27 3.33
C VAL A 28 1.93 -14.20 3.03
N PHE A 29 2.25 -15.14 3.91
CA PHE A 29 3.45 -15.96 3.80
C PHE A 29 3.54 -16.72 2.47
N PHE A 30 2.46 -17.39 2.05
CA PHE A 30 2.45 -18.12 0.78
C PHE A 30 2.58 -17.21 -0.43
N PHE A 31 1.93 -16.03 -0.40
CA PHE A 31 2.08 -15.03 -1.45
C PHE A 31 3.51 -14.48 -1.56
N SER A 32 4.24 -14.44 -0.45
CA SER A 32 5.61 -13.94 -0.44
C SER A 32 6.58 -14.79 -1.26
N PHE A 33 6.30 -16.08 -1.46
CA PHE A 33 7.09 -16.93 -2.36
C PHE A 33 6.82 -16.64 -3.84
N THR A 34 5.56 -16.35 -4.18
CA THR A 34 5.16 -16.04 -5.55
C THR A 34 5.67 -14.66 -5.98
N TYR A 35 5.62 -13.67 -5.07
CA TYR A 35 5.97 -12.28 -5.34
C TYR A 35 7.21 -11.80 -4.57
N LEU A 36 8.27 -12.62 -4.57
CA LEU A 36 9.48 -12.38 -3.77
C LEU A 36 10.06 -10.96 -3.94
N ARG A 37 10.18 -10.47 -5.18
CA ARG A 37 10.75 -9.14 -5.47
C ARG A 37 9.89 -8.02 -4.87
N GLN A 38 8.57 -8.12 -5.04
CA GLN A 38 7.61 -7.15 -4.50
C GLN A 38 7.63 -7.15 -2.97
N MET A 39 7.61 -8.33 -2.36
CA MET A 39 7.66 -8.48 -0.91
C MET A 39 8.98 -7.99 -0.31
N PHE A 40 10.09 -8.17 -1.02
CA PHE A 40 11.38 -7.65 -0.60
C PHE A 40 11.39 -6.11 -0.64
N ALA A 41 10.87 -5.52 -1.72
CA ALA A 41 10.71 -4.07 -1.83
C ALA A 41 9.78 -3.53 -0.73
N ALA A 42 8.66 -4.20 -0.44
CA ALA A 42 7.74 -3.82 0.64
C ALA A 42 8.42 -3.88 2.03
N ALA A 43 9.24 -4.90 2.30
CA ALA A 43 10.01 -4.98 3.53
C ALA A 43 10.99 -3.80 3.69
N ILE A 44 11.70 -3.43 2.60
CA ILE A 44 12.60 -2.27 2.58
C ILE A 44 11.81 -0.97 2.81
N ILE A 45 10.64 -0.81 2.17
CA ILE A 45 9.74 0.34 2.40
C ILE A 45 9.34 0.43 3.88
N GLY A 46 9.10 -0.70 4.55
CA GLY A 46 8.82 -0.74 5.99
C GLY A 46 9.90 -0.05 6.83
N LEU A 47 11.17 -0.15 6.44
CA LEU A 47 12.27 0.57 7.11
C LEU A 47 12.19 2.09 6.91
N SER A 48 11.62 2.54 5.79
CA SER A 48 11.50 3.96 5.48
C SER A 48 10.51 4.70 6.37
N ILE A 49 9.56 3.99 6.99
CA ILE A 49 8.52 4.57 7.87
C ILE A 49 9.14 5.39 9.01
N LYS A 50 10.29 4.94 9.57
CA LYS A 50 11.02 5.72 10.57
C LYS A 50 11.37 7.13 10.07
N TYR A 51 11.83 7.23 8.83
CA TYR A 51 12.28 8.50 8.25
C TYR A 51 11.12 9.40 7.84
N ILE A 52 9.94 8.83 7.56
CA ILE A 52 8.70 9.60 7.41
C ILE A 52 8.31 10.23 8.75
N ILE A 53 8.37 9.47 9.86
CA ILE A 53 8.05 9.97 11.22
C ILE A 53 9.04 11.05 11.65
N GLU A 54 10.34 10.85 11.38
CA GLU A 54 11.42 11.77 11.72
C GLU A 54 11.55 12.95 10.75
N ARG A 55 10.78 12.99 9.66
CA ARG A 55 10.85 14.01 8.59
C ARG A 55 12.22 14.11 7.90
N LYS A 56 12.94 13.01 7.76
CA LYS A 56 14.25 12.94 7.10
C LYS A 56 14.12 12.55 5.63
N PHE A 57 13.83 13.54 4.76
CA PHE A 57 13.52 13.33 3.35
C PHE A 57 14.60 12.58 2.58
N LEU A 58 15.86 13.01 2.68
CA LEU A 58 16.96 12.36 1.93
C LEU A 58 17.11 10.88 2.27
N ARG A 59 17.03 10.52 3.55
CA ARG A 59 17.13 9.12 3.98
C ARG A 59 15.93 8.30 3.50
N PHE A 60 14.75 8.89 3.50
CA PHE A 60 13.56 8.27 2.92
C PHE A 60 13.76 7.99 1.43
N CYS A 61 14.25 8.97 0.65
CA CYS A 61 14.50 8.82 -0.78
C CYS A 61 15.54 7.73 -1.08
N VAL A 62 16.63 7.66 -0.31
CA VAL A 62 17.65 6.61 -0.49
C VAL A 62 17.05 5.22 -0.30
N ILE A 63 16.26 5.00 0.76
CA ILE A 63 15.62 3.70 0.99
C ILE A 63 14.58 3.38 -0.10
N LEU A 64 13.83 4.39 -0.54
CA LEU A 64 12.85 4.23 -1.61
C LEU A 64 13.54 3.85 -2.94
N LEU A 65 14.67 4.46 -3.27
CA LEU A 65 15.47 4.10 -4.45
C LEU A 65 15.99 2.66 -4.36
N VAL A 66 16.45 2.23 -3.19
CA VAL A 66 16.84 0.84 -2.96
C VAL A 66 15.64 -0.10 -3.15
N ALA A 67 14.46 0.23 -2.60
CA ALA A 67 13.25 -0.57 -2.81
C ALA A 67 12.84 -0.61 -4.29
N PHE A 68 12.93 0.51 -4.99
CA PHE A 68 12.64 0.63 -6.41
C PHE A 68 13.54 -0.26 -7.29
N SER A 69 14.80 -0.46 -6.92
CA SER A 69 15.70 -1.37 -7.66
C SER A 69 15.25 -2.84 -7.58
N PHE A 70 14.48 -3.23 -6.58
CA PHE A 70 13.91 -4.57 -6.47
C PHE A 70 12.55 -4.68 -7.18
N HIS A 71 11.72 -3.62 -7.09
CA HIS A 71 10.40 -3.62 -7.71
C HIS A 71 9.92 -2.20 -8.02
N ASN A 72 9.56 -1.97 -9.29
CA ASN A 72 9.23 -0.65 -9.81
C ASN A 72 8.01 -0.01 -9.11
N SER A 73 7.04 -0.80 -8.63
CA SER A 73 5.87 -0.27 -7.91
C SER A 73 6.21 0.42 -6.59
N ALA A 74 7.43 0.24 -6.06
CA ALA A 74 7.88 0.94 -4.85
C ALA A 74 7.75 2.47 -4.97
N ILE A 75 7.83 3.04 -6.18
CA ILE A 75 7.70 4.48 -6.43
C ILE A 75 6.33 5.04 -6.01
N ILE A 76 5.28 4.20 -6.02
CA ILE A 76 3.92 4.57 -5.59
C ILE A 76 3.91 5.02 -4.12
N PHE A 77 4.89 4.58 -3.34
CA PHE A 77 5.03 4.99 -1.94
C PHE A 77 5.62 6.40 -1.75
N PHE A 78 6.18 7.01 -2.81
CA PHE A 78 6.81 8.33 -2.73
C PHE A 78 5.87 9.43 -2.17
N PRO A 79 4.62 9.58 -2.61
CA PRO A 79 3.69 10.60 -2.09
C PRO A 79 3.41 10.45 -0.59
N MET A 80 3.58 9.25 -0.02
CA MET A 80 3.31 8.99 1.39
C MET A 80 4.18 9.82 2.33
N TYR A 81 5.40 10.23 1.91
CA TYR A 81 6.23 11.13 2.70
C TYR A 81 5.52 12.45 3.05
N PHE A 82 4.77 13.01 2.08
CA PHE A 82 4.09 14.30 2.21
C PHE A 82 2.72 14.18 2.91
N ILE A 83 2.04 13.05 2.71
CA ILE A 83 0.66 12.83 3.12
C ILE A 83 0.60 12.23 4.53
N ALA A 84 1.49 11.27 4.85
CA ALA A 84 1.38 10.43 6.02
C ALA A 84 1.46 11.18 7.37
N ASN A 85 2.09 12.34 7.41
CA ASN A 85 2.24 13.11 8.66
C ASN A 85 1.09 14.10 8.95
N LYS A 86 0.07 14.19 8.08
CA LYS A 86 -1.03 15.14 8.23
C LYS A 86 -2.18 14.51 9.01
N LYS A 87 -2.86 15.31 9.82
CA LYS A 87 -4.12 14.89 10.47
C LYS A 87 -5.29 15.18 9.54
N TYR A 88 -6.05 14.15 9.22
CA TYR A 88 -7.25 14.25 8.40
C TYR A 88 -8.50 14.07 9.27
N SER A 89 -9.54 14.87 9.02
CA SER A 89 -10.85 14.65 9.62
C SER A 89 -11.56 13.49 8.92
N LYS A 90 -12.48 12.82 9.63
CA LYS A 90 -13.26 11.69 9.07
C LYS A 90 -13.97 12.08 7.76
N SER A 91 -14.55 13.27 7.68
CA SER A 91 -15.21 13.75 6.46
C SER A 91 -14.27 13.88 5.28
N LYS A 92 -13.04 14.39 5.50
CA LYS A 92 -12.03 14.48 4.44
C LYS A 92 -11.59 13.10 3.95
N ILE A 93 -11.43 12.14 4.86
CA ILE A 93 -11.08 10.76 4.51
C ILE A 93 -12.17 10.15 3.63
N LEU A 94 -13.45 10.27 4.04
CA LEU A 94 -14.57 9.75 3.26
C LEU A 94 -14.65 10.36 1.85
N ILE A 95 -14.48 11.69 1.74
CA ILE A 95 -14.49 12.37 0.44
C ILE A 95 -13.36 11.87 -0.45
N ILE A 96 -12.13 11.77 0.08
CA ILE A 96 -10.96 11.28 -0.68
C ILE A 96 -11.20 9.83 -1.14
N MET A 97 -11.67 8.95 -0.26
CA MET A 97 -11.94 7.56 -0.60
C MET A 97 -13.06 7.43 -1.64
N PHE A 98 -14.11 8.26 -1.54
CA PHE A 98 -15.18 8.30 -2.52
C PHE A 98 -14.68 8.76 -3.91
N ILE A 99 -13.82 9.77 -3.95
CA ILE A 99 -13.18 10.20 -5.21
C ILE A 99 -12.32 9.07 -5.79
N CYS A 100 -11.49 8.40 -4.97
CA CYS A 100 -10.68 7.25 -5.41
C CYS A 100 -11.57 6.13 -5.97
N PHE A 101 -12.69 5.84 -5.33
CA PHE A 101 -13.64 4.83 -5.79
C PHE A 101 -14.26 5.19 -7.14
N ILE A 102 -14.71 6.44 -7.33
CA ILE A 102 -15.25 6.91 -8.62
C ILE A 102 -14.19 6.79 -9.71
N VAL A 103 -12.97 7.29 -9.46
CA VAL A 103 -11.86 7.21 -10.42
C VAL A 103 -11.52 5.75 -10.74
N GLY A 104 -11.53 4.86 -9.76
CA GLY A 104 -11.31 3.43 -9.97
C GLY A 104 -12.35 2.77 -10.88
N ILE A 105 -13.64 3.12 -10.71
CA ILE A 105 -14.73 2.59 -11.55
C ILE A 105 -14.62 3.10 -13.00
N THR A 106 -14.16 4.32 -13.24
CA THR A 106 -14.00 4.84 -14.61
C THR A 106 -12.94 4.10 -15.43
N GLY A 107 -12.04 3.36 -14.79
CA GLY A 107 -10.98 2.61 -15.45
C GLY A 107 -9.81 3.47 -15.96
N ILE A 108 -9.79 4.76 -15.68
CA ILE A 108 -8.69 5.66 -16.08
C ILE A 108 -7.35 5.17 -15.55
N THR A 109 -7.32 4.65 -14.33
CA THR A 109 -6.10 4.10 -13.71
C THR A 109 -5.58 2.85 -14.38
N SER A 110 -6.44 2.01 -14.95
CA SER A 110 -6.00 0.84 -15.73
C SER A 110 -5.36 1.26 -17.05
N SER A 111 -5.91 2.27 -17.72
CA SER A 111 -5.31 2.83 -18.94
C SER A 111 -3.94 3.48 -18.68
N PHE A 112 -3.80 4.16 -17.55
CA PHE A 112 -2.51 4.72 -17.14
C PHE A 112 -1.48 3.63 -16.79
N TYR A 113 -1.93 2.54 -16.17
CA TYR A 113 -1.07 1.40 -15.87
C TYR A 113 -0.59 0.72 -17.17
N ASN A 114 -1.47 0.49 -18.13
CA ASN A 114 -1.13 -0.10 -19.42
C ASN A 114 -0.11 0.77 -20.18
N PHE A 115 -0.29 2.09 -20.18
CA PHE A 115 0.68 3.03 -20.75
C PHE A 115 2.07 2.95 -20.08
N TYR A 116 2.10 2.80 -18.75
CA TYR A 116 3.35 2.65 -17.99
C TYR A 116 4.03 1.29 -18.29
N ASP A 117 3.26 0.22 -18.41
CA ASP A 117 3.76 -1.12 -18.71
C ASP A 117 4.35 -1.18 -20.14
N GLU A 118 3.70 -0.52 -21.09
CA GLU A 118 4.18 -0.37 -22.47
C GLU A 118 5.51 0.39 -22.57
N LEU A 119 5.68 1.44 -21.74
CA LEU A 119 6.94 2.19 -21.63
C LEU A 119 8.07 1.39 -20.96
N SER A 120 7.75 0.41 -20.13
CA SER A 120 8.75 -0.34 -19.35
C SER A 120 9.43 -1.45 -20.12
N THR A 121 9.17 -1.63 -21.44
CA THR A 121 9.77 -2.62 -22.36
C THR A 121 9.78 -4.06 -21.79
N ARG A 122 8.88 -4.38 -20.88
CA ARG A 122 8.64 -5.76 -20.45
C ARG A 122 7.60 -6.35 -21.37
N GLU A 123 8.01 -7.27 -22.22
CA GLU A 123 7.09 -8.19 -22.91
C GLU A 123 6.31 -8.97 -21.83
N SER A 124 5.21 -8.38 -21.37
CA SER A 124 4.21 -9.13 -20.64
C SER A 124 3.41 -9.93 -21.68
N HIS A 125 3.87 -11.14 -21.93
CA HIS A 125 3.11 -12.16 -22.67
C HIS A 125 1.90 -12.61 -21.85
N ASP A 126 1.10 -11.68 -21.38
CA ASP A 126 -0.12 -12.00 -20.67
C ASP A 126 -1.30 -11.50 -21.49
N ASP A 127 -1.86 -12.41 -22.32
CA ASP A 127 -3.16 -12.31 -22.99
C ASP A 127 -4.34 -12.07 -22.04
N TYR A 128 -4.07 -11.79 -20.76
CA TYR A 128 -5.05 -11.52 -19.70
C TYR A 128 -5.54 -10.06 -19.64
N ALA A 129 -5.03 -9.19 -20.51
CA ALA A 129 -5.39 -7.76 -20.54
C ALA A 129 -6.86 -7.49 -20.93
N LEU A 130 -7.61 -8.51 -21.37
CA LEU A 130 -8.97 -8.34 -21.90
C LEU A 130 -10.11 -8.56 -20.90
N GLN A 131 -9.84 -9.04 -19.67
CA GLN A 131 -10.89 -9.17 -18.65
C GLN A 131 -10.86 -8.00 -17.66
N GLN A 132 -11.37 -6.85 -18.08
CA GLN A 132 -11.69 -5.72 -17.19
C GLN A 132 -12.93 -6.05 -16.32
N SER A 133 -12.86 -7.06 -15.49
CA SER A 133 -13.93 -7.35 -14.54
C SER A 133 -13.68 -6.61 -13.23
N THR A 134 -14.70 -5.92 -12.73
CA THR A 134 -14.67 -5.32 -11.40
C THR A 134 -14.59 -6.43 -10.36
N ARG A 135 -13.50 -6.51 -9.61
CA ARG A 135 -13.34 -7.53 -8.57
C ARG A 135 -14.09 -7.10 -7.32
N ILE A 136 -15.28 -7.65 -7.13
CA ILE A 136 -16.14 -7.40 -5.96
C ILE A 136 -15.39 -7.66 -4.65
N ALA A 137 -14.47 -8.63 -4.64
CA ALA A 137 -13.63 -8.94 -3.48
C ALA A 137 -12.82 -7.72 -3.01
N TYR A 138 -12.22 -6.94 -3.91
CA TYR A 138 -11.45 -5.74 -3.54
C TYR A 138 -12.33 -4.62 -2.98
N ILE A 139 -13.58 -4.51 -3.47
CA ILE A 139 -14.55 -3.55 -2.91
C ILE A 139 -14.90 -3.92 -1.48
N LEU A 140 -15.18 -5.20 -1.24
CA LEU A 140 -15.52 -5.69 0.09
C LEU A 140 -14.34 -5.54 1.05
N GLU A 141 -13.13 -5.92 0.63
CA GLU A 141 -11.91 -5.79 1.42
C GLU A 141 -11.62 -4.33 1.77
N ALA A 142 -11.59 -3.45 0.77
CA ALA A 142 -11.37 -2.02 0.97
C ALA A 142 -12.48 -1.40 1.85
N GLY A 143 -13.73 -1.80 1.66
CA GLY A 143 -14.87 -1.32 2.45
C GLY A 143 -14.78 -1.73 3.92
N LEU A 144 -14.49 -3.01 4.19
CA LEU A 144 -14.31 -3.51 5.56
C LEU A 144 -13.13 -2.83 6.25
N PHE A 145 -12.01 -2.70 5.53
CA PHE A 145 -10.81 -2.07 6.07
C PHE A 145 -11.02 -0.58 6.34
N LEU A 146 -11.68 0.13 5.42
CA LEU A 146 -12.04 1.54 5.59
C LEU A 146 -13.00 1.73 6.78
N CYS A 147 -14.01 0.87 6.92
CA CYS A 147 -14.93 0.89 8.05
C CYS A 147 -14.17 0.75 9.38
N TYR A 148 -13.29 -0.23 9.48
CA TYR A 148 -12.42 -0.42 10.65
C TYR A 148 -11.58 0.84 10.95
N LEU A 149 -10.93 1.44 9.93
CA LEU A 149 -10.12 2.64 10.09
C LEU A 149 -10.94 3.85 10.55
N ILE A 150 -12.18 4.02 10.06
CA ILE A 150 -13.06 5.12 10.48
C ILE A 150 -13.54 4.93 11.91
N LEU A 151 -13.89 3.72 12.31
CA LEU A 151 -14.33 3.41 13.67
C LEU A 151 -13.20 3.66 14.69
N THR A 152 -11.98 3.26 14.36
CA THR A 152 -10.80 3.38 15.23
C THR A 152 -10.03 4.71 15.05
N HIS A 153 -10.52 5.63 14.22
CA HIS A 153 -9.85 6.89 13.88
C HIS A 153 -9.36 7.68 15.09
N ARG A 154 -10.19 7.84 16.12
CA ARG A 154 -9.87 8.63 17.32
C ARG A 154 -8.70 8.02 18.09
N ASP A 155 -8.70 6.71 18.25
CA ASP A 155 -7.72 5.99 19.05
C ASP A 155 -6.36 5.91 18.31
N LEU A 156 -6.41 5.69 16.99
CA LEU A 156 -5.22 5.56 16.16
C LEU A 156 -4.54 6.90 15.85
N THR A 157 -5.24 8.04 15.96
CA THR A 157 -4.68 9.37 15.66
C THR A 157 -4.16 10.11 16.88
N SER A 158 -4.08 9.48 18.04
CA SER A 158 -3.62 10.11 19.29
C SER A 158 -2.13 10.43 19.31
N ALA A 159 -1.28 9.58 18.76
CA ALA A 159 0.18 9.75 18.73
C ALA A 159 0.70 9.96 17.29
N LYS A 160 1.78 10.75 17.14
CA LYS A 160 2.39 11.04 15.83
C LYS A 160 2.77 9.77 15.05
N LYS A 161 3.33 8.77 15.71
CA LYS A 161 3.68 7.47 15.11
C LYS A 161 2.43 6.79 14.54
N ASN A 162 1.36 6.80 15.32
CA ASN A 162 0.11 6.15 14.94
C ASN A 162 -0.55 6.87 13.76
N ILE A 163 -0.47 8.22 13.69
CA ILE A 163 -0.98 9.01 12.57
C ILE A 163 -0.31 8.58 11.26
N VAL A 164 1.01 8.41 11.27
CA VAL A 164 1.75 7.99 10.07
C VAL A 164 1.31 6.60 9.62
N LEU A 165 1.25 5.64 10.53
CA LEU A 165 0.81 4.28 10.22
C LEU A 165 -0.64 4.24 9.72
N TYR A 166 -1.53 5.02 10.36
CA TYR A 166 -2.92 5.17 9.98
C TYR A 166 -3.06 5.72 8.56
N ASN A 167 -2.32 6.78 8.22
CA ASN A 167 -2.36 7.38 6.89
C ASN A 167 -1.74 6.47 5.82
N ILE A 168 -0.72 5.67 6.16
CA ILE A 168 -0.19 4.63 5.27
C ILE A 168 -1.27 3.58 4.99
N ALA A 169 -1.98 3.12 6.02
CA ALA A 169 -3.09 2.18 5.87
C ALA A 169 -4.23 2.76 4.99
N LEU A 170 -4.57 4.04 5.16
CA LEU A 170 -5.49 4.74 4.27
C LEU A 170 -4.97 4.81 2.83
N GLY A 171 -3.67 5.02 2.64
CA GLY A 171 -3.04 5.01 1.32
C GLY A 171 -3.19 3.66 0.61
N PHE A 172 -2.99 2.55 1.30
CA PHE A 172 -3.24 1.22 0.74
C PHE A 172 -4.72 1.02 0.36
N CYS A 173 -5.64 1.47 1.22
CA CYS A 173 -7.07 1.44 0.93
C CYS A 173 -7.41 2.26 -0.33
N ALA A 174 -6.82 3.45 -0.49
CA ALA A 174 -6.99 4.29 -1.67
C ALA A 174 -6.47 3.60 -2.95
N ILE A 175 -5.31 2.93 -2.87
CA ILE A 175 -4.74 2.17 -3.99
C ILE A 175 -5.67 1.03 -4.39
N LEU A 176 -6.21 0.25 -3.46
CA LEU A 176 -7.18 -0.81 -3.75
C LEU A 176 -8.41 -0.25 -4.47
N LEU A 177 -8.93 0.90 -4.05
CA LEU A 177 -10.08 1.55 -4.68
C LEU A 177 -9.75 2.11 -6.07
N LEU A 178 -8.57 2.69 -6.26
CA LEU A 178 -8.14 3.25 -7.55
C LEU A 178 -7.96 2.17 -8.63
N PHE A 179 -7.45 1.00 -8.23
CA PHE A 179 -7.15 -0.10 -9.16
C PHE A 179 -8.19 -1.22 -9.15
N ILE A 180 -9.43 -0.91 -8.78
CA ILE A 180 -10.53 -1.86 -8.63
C ILE A 180 -10.88 -2.63 -9.92
N ARG A 181 -10.62 -2.02 -11.08
CA ARG A 181 -10.82 -2.62 -12.42
C ARG A 181 -9.56 -3.21 -13.03
N SER A 182 -8.40 -3.03 -12.38
CA SER A 182 -7.12 -3.54 -12.84
C SER A 182 -6.81 -4.88 -12.16
N GLU A 183 -6.40 -5.89 -12.93
CA GLU A 183 -5.90 -7.16 -12.36
C GLU A 183 -4.67 -6.98 -11.48
N ASN A 184 -3.91 -5.92 -11.74
CA ASN A 184 -2.68 -5.59 -11.03
C ASN A 184 -2.89 -4.74 -9.77
N GLY A 185 -4.12 -4.30 -9.48
CA GLY A 185 -4.43 -3.48 -8.32
C GLY A 185 -4.03 -4.13 -7.00
N GLY A 186 -4.27 -5.42 -6.85
CA GLY A 186 -3.84 -6.19 -5.69
C GLY A 186 -2.33 -6.42 -5.60
N ARG A 187 -1.58 -6.22 -6.69
CA ARG A 187 -0.11 -6.28 -6.68
C ARG A 187 0.54 -4.95 -6.27
N LEU A 188 -0.20 -3.86 -6.34
CA LEU A 188 0.28 -2.52 -6.00
C LEU A 188 -0.04 -2.13 -4.55
N SER A 189 -1.07 -2.73 -3.97
CA SER A 189 -1.46 -2.55 -2.57
C SER A 189 -0.70 -3.50 -1.65
#